data_f4142a2f1544e9321871f49884283b3c
#
_entry.id   f4142a2f1544e9321871f49884283b3c
#
_cell.length_a   1.000
_cell.length_b   1.000
_cell.length_c   1.000
_cell.angle_alpha   90.00
_cell.angle_beta   90.00
_cell.angle_gamma   90.00
#
_symmetry.space_group_name_H-M   'P 1'
#
loop_
_entity.id
_entity.type
_entity.pdbx_description
1 polymer ?
#
loop_
_entity_poly.entity_id
_entity_poly.type
_entity_poly.pdbx_seq_one_letter_code
_entity_poly.pdbx_strand_id
1 'polypeptide(L)'
;ASDVYKRQVQISTSKPNPILLNQLSNIFIMSKKWSIDFGATVSQNWDGGEETFSATNAMGTGPFKITLREPNTKTVFERNSNWWGSMKDNSVTEIHLLPIKNSATRVAALLSGEVDLVTDAPVQDLARIGNSSDHEVVSTAQMRTIFLGMDQAADKLRSGNTGDNPFKKKEVRQALYQAIDIEAIKKKVMRGLSEPAGIITFPGVNGYTKELDKRLPYDVDAAKKLLADAGYPKGFDVELRCPNDRYVNDEAICTAVVGMLGKIGVNVNLFAQTKSKHFKELKEDKGDFYMLGWGVPTLDSHYVFHYLYESGASWNKVNFSNSEVDAAIRVMEGEVDLDKRNAAIANAWKIVKDDISYLPLHHQVISWATKKNVDVPIRPNNEPLFRLSLIHISEPTRLRRI
;
A
#
# COMPACT_ATOMS: atom_id res chain seq x y z
N ALA A 1 9.05 26.34 37.44
CA ALA A 1 9.91 26.10 36.26
C ALA A 1 10.31 24.62 36.12
N SER A 2 10.48 23.89 37.23
CA SER A 2 10.96 22.50 37.19
C SER A 2 9.96 21.46 36.67
N ASP A 3 8.66 21.72 36.70
CA ASP A 3 7.64 20.73 36.34
C ASP A 3 7.39 20.64 34.82
N VAL A 4 7.59 21.73 34.08
CA VAL A 4 7.47 21.75 32.62
C VAL A 4 8.54 20.87 31.97
N TYR A 5 9.77 20.90 32.47
CA TYR A 5 10.87 20.09 31.92
C TYR A 5 10.76 18.59 32.22
N LYS A 6 10.05 18.19 33.27
CA LYS A 6 9.83 16.77 33.62
C LYS A 6 8.86 16.04 32.69
N ARG A 7 8.05 16.78 31.93
CA ARG A 7 7.06 16.26 30.97
C ARG A 7 7.45 16.50 29.52
N GLN A 8 8.67 16.96 29.28
CA GLN A 8 9.17 17.28 27.95
C GLN A 8 10.04 16.13 27.43
N VAL A 9 9.83 15.77 26.18
CA VAL A 9 10.70 14.86 25.44
C VAL A 9 11.60 15.71 24.55
N GLN A 10 12.90 15.59 24.71
CA GLN A 10 13.89 16.22 23.85
C GLN A 10 14.45 15.17 22.88
N ILE A 11 14.37 15.46 21.60
CA ILE A 11 14.87 14.58 20.55
C ILE A 11 15.99 15.31 19.83
N SER A 12 17.19 14.70 19.82
CA SER A 12 18.36 15.22 19.13
C SER A 12 18.78 14.22 18.05
N THR A 13 19.14 14.72 16.89
CA THR A 13 19.69 13.93 15.80
C THR A 13 21.14 14.31 15.57
N SER A 14 21.98 13.35 15.16
CA SER A 14 23.39 13.58 14.86
C SER A 14 23.64 14.44 13.62
N LYS A 15 22.64 14.52 12.74
CA LYS A 15 22.62 15.33 11.52
C LYS A 15 21.25 16.00 11.41
N PRO A 16 21.13 17.11 10.66
CA PRO A 16 19.82 17.67 10.33
C PRO A 16 18.90 16.61 9.71
N ASN A 17 17.64 16.60 10.10
CA ASN A 17 16.64 15.68 9.56
C ASN A 17 15.38 16.47 9.20
N PRO A 18 15.20 16.87 7.92
CA PRO A 18 14.11 17.74 7.49
C PRO A 18 12.73 17.11 7.61
N ILE A 19 12.62 15.77 7.70
CA ILE A 19 11.35 15.04 7.79
C ILE A 19 11.16 14.35 9.16
N LEU A 20 11.90 14.76 10.18
CA LEU A 20 11.84 14.13 11.51
C LEU A 20 10.42 14.07 12.07
N LEU A 21 9.64 15.15 11.96
CA LEU A 21 8.27 15.19 12.47
C LEU A 21 7.37 14.19 11.76
N ASN A 22 7.54 14.03 10.45
CA ASN A 22 6.79 13.05 9.66
C ASN A 22 7.15 11.61 10.06
N GLN A 23 8.42 11.35 10.34
CA GLN A 23 8.87 10.04 10.84
C GLN A 23 8.32 9.76 12.23
N LEU A 24 8.36 10.74 13.14
CA LEU A 24 7.85 10.61 14.50
C LEU A 24 6.33 10.37 14.56
N SER A 25 5.58 10.83 13.57
CA SER A 25 4.13 10.58 13.49
C SER A 25 3.76 9.09 13.37
N ASN A 26 4.71 8.24 13.00
CA ASN A 26 4.57 6.80 12.88
C ASN A 26 5.09 6.03 14.12
N ILE A 27 5.52 6.74 15.16
CA ILE A 27 6.04 6.14 16.40
C ILE A 27 5.00 6.25 17.50
N PHE A 28 4.52 5.11 17.99
CA PHE A 28 3.56 5.07 19.10
C PHE A 28 4.29 5.05 20.44
N ILE A 29 3.88 5.94 21.35
CA ILE A 29 4.44 6.02 22.71
C ILE A 29 3.83 4.92 23.58
N MET A 30 4.68 4.05 24.12
CA MET A 30 4.31 2.94 24.99
C MET A 30 4.59 3.27 26.46
N SER A 31 3.83 2.66 27.38
CA SER A 31 4.11 2.76 28.79
C SER A 31 5.37 1.97 29.16
N LYS A 32 6.42 2.66 29.63
CA LYS A 32 7.68 2.01 30.06
C LYS A 32 7.42 0.93 31.14
N LYS A 33 6.62 1.25 32.16
CA LYS A 33 6.30 0.30 33.22
C LYS A 33 5.62 -0.95 32.68
N TRP A 34 4.58 -0.78 31.87
CA TRP A 34 3.86 -1.90 31.26
C TRP A 34 4.79 -2.75 30.35
N SER A 35 5.64 -2.10 29.55
CA SER A 35 6.56 -2.83 28.67
C SER A 35 7.55 -3.68 29.46
N ILE A 36 8.04 -3.19 30.62
CA ILE A 36 8.93 -3.95 31.49
C ILE A 36 8.17 -5.10 32.18
N ASP A 37 7.02 -4.80 32.78
CA ASP A 37 6.23 -5.77 33.56
C ASP A 37 5.78 -6.97 32.71
N PHE A 38 5.57 -6.78 31.42
CA PHE A 38 5.06 -7.80 30.49
C PHE A 38 6.06 -8.23 29.41
N GLY A 39 7.34 -7.92 29.56
CA GLY A 39 8.40 -8.36 28.65
C GLY A 39 8.32 -7.79 27.23
N ALA A 40 7.64 -6.63 27.05
CA ALA A 40 7.41 -5.98 25.75
C ALA A 40 8.44 -4.85 25.46
N THR A 41 9.70 -5.03 25.87
CA THR A 41 10.77 -4.04 25.71
C THR A 41 11.55 -4.18 24.40
N VAL A 42 11.35 -5.27 23.69
CA VAL A 42 11.96 -5.58 22.39
C VAL A 42 10.89 -5.89 21.37
N SER A 43 11.22 -5.70 20.09
CA SER A 43 10.32 -6.03 19.00
C SER A 43 10.09 -7.54 18.93
N GLN A 44 8.86 -7.93 18.62
CA GLN A 44 8.51 -9.34 18.39
C GLN A 44 9.23 -9.87 17.14
N ASN A 45 9.77 -11.08 17.23
CA ASN A 45 10.33 -11.79 16.09
C ASN A 45 9.23 -12.49 15.28
N TRP A 46 8.64 -11.77 14.33
CA TRP A 46 7.58 -12.30 13.46
C TRP A 46 8.05 -13.44 12.56
N ASP A 47 9.27 -13.37 12.07
CA ASP A 47 9.82 -14.39 11.16
C ASP A 47 10.12 -15.69 11.91
N GLY A 48 10.38 -15.63 13.23
CA GLY A 48 10.52 -16.78 14.12
C GLY A 48 9.21 -17.32 14.69
N GLY A 49 8.06 -16.72 14.34
CA GLY A 49 6.75 -17.13 14.86
C GLY A 49 6.54 -16.83 16.34
N GLU A 50 7.30 -15.89 16.91
CA GLU A 50 7.14 -15.48 18.30
C GLU A 50 5.79 -14.79 18.53
N GLU A 51 5.09 -15.15 19.60
CA GLU A 51 3.91 -14.46 20.11
C GLU A 51 4.22 -13.87 21.49
N THR A 52 4.43 -12.56 21.55
CA THR A 52 4.66 -11.84 22.79
C THR A 52 3.35 -11.40 23.42
N PHE A 53 3.36 -11.06 24.71
CA PHE A 53 2.20 -10.52 25.42
C PHE A 53 1.60 -9.29 24.69
N SER A 54 2.43 -8.46 24.08
CA SER A 54 2.00 -7.28 23.32
C SER A 54 1.27 -7.60 22.00
N ALA A 55 1.34 -8.84 21.51
CA ALA A 55 0.60 -9.25 20.32
C ALA A 55 -0.91 -9.34 20.54
N THR A 56 -1.31 -9.66 21.77
CA THR A 56 -2.72 -9.83 22.16
C THR A 56 -3.21 -8.77 23.17
N ASN A 57 -2.29 -8.03 23.76
CA ASN A 57 -2.61 -7.01 24.77
C ASN A 57 -2.02 -5.66 24.35
N ALA A 58 -2.67 -4.59 24.74
CA ALA A 58 -2.19 -3.24 24.45
C ALA A 58 -2.34 -2.31 25.65
N MET A 59 -1.41 -1.37 25.79
CA MET A 59 -1.47 -0.26 26.71
C MET A 59 -1.21 1.04 25.95
N GLY A 60 -2.26 1.70 25.56
CA GLY A 60 -2.23 2.97 24.83
C GLY A 60 -2.99 4.06 25.54
N THR A 61 -2.97 5.27 24.98
CA THR A 61 -3.69 6.46 25.48
C THR A 61 -4.85 6.84 24.56
N GLY A 62 -5.34 5.89 23.77
CA GLY A 62 -6.39 6.10 22.77
C GLY A 62 -7.81 6.21 23.32
N PRO A 63 -8.77 6.57 22.45
CA PRO A 63 -10.19 6.72 22.80
C PRO A 63 -10.91 5.38 23.01
N PHE A 64 -10.33 4.27 22.61
CA PHE A 64 -10.84 2.92 22.82
C PHE A 64 -9.77 2.05 23.47
N LYS A 65 -10.22 1.04 24.22
CA LYS A 65 -9.40 0.00 24.86
C LYS A 65 -9.70 -1.34 24.22
N ILE A 66 -8.68 -2.16 23.99
CA ILE A 66 -8.87 -3.56 23.61
C ILE A 66 -9.30 -4.35 24.85
N THR A 67 -10.45 -4.99 24.78
CA THR A 67 -10.98 -5.84 25.85
C THR A 67 -10.89 -7.33 25.51
N LEU A 68 -10.85 -7.66 24.21
CA LEU A 68 -10.64 -9.01 23.71
C LEU A 68 -9.81 -8.97 22.44
N ARG A 69 -8.83 -9.84 22.31
CA ARG A 69 -8.14 -10.09 21.05
C ARG A 69 -7.89 -11.58 20.87
N GLU A 70 -8.61 -12.17 19.94
CA GLU A 70 -8.40 -13.52 19.42
C GLU A 70 -7.83 -13.39 18.01
N PRO A 71 -6.54 -13.69 17.80
CA PRO A 71 -5.89 -13.55 16.48
C PRO A 71 -6.67 -14.29 15.38
N ASN A 72 -6.86 -13.63 14.23
CA ASN A 72 -7.61 -14.13 13.08
C ASN A 72 -9.12 -14.41 13.30
N THR A 73 -9.66 -14.16 14.47
CA THR A 73 -11.04 -14.44 14.81
C THR A 73 -11.80 -13.15 15.13
N LYS A 74 -11.39 -12.44 16.18
CA LYS A 74 -12.11 -11.26 16.67
C LYS A 74 -11.21 -10.35 17.51
N THR A 75 -11.41 -9.03 17.35
CA THR A 75 -10.89 -8.04 18.30
C THR A 75 -12.05 -7.16 18.75
N VAL A 76 -12.20 -6.97 20.07
CA VAL A 76 -13.21 -6.10 20.66
C VAL A 76 -12.54 -4.90 21.28
N PHE A 77 -13.11 -3.74 20.98
CA PHE A 77 -12.70 -2.46 21.56
C PHE A 77 -13.90 -1.85 22.29
N GLU A 78 -13.67 -1.34 23.48
CA GLU A 78 -14.65 -0.56 24.23
C GLU A 78 -14.20 0.89 24.37
N ARG A 79 -15.16 1.80 24.45
CA ARG A 79 -14.89 3.23 24.68
C ARG A 79 -14.09 3.43 25.96
N ASN A 80 -13.01 4.18 25.89
CA ASN A 80 -12.24 4.61 27.05
C ASN A 80 -12.90 5.84 27.71
N SER A 81 -13.71 5.62 28.73
CA SER A 81 -14.37 6.70 29.49
C SER A 81 -13.39 7.70 30.12
N ASN A 82 -12.14 7.28 30.35
CA ASN A 82 -11.08 8.11 30.95
C ASN A 82 -10.14 8.71 29.88
N TRP A 83 -10.54 8.68 28.60
CA TRP A 83 -9.74 9.29 27.58
C TRP A 83 -9.64 10.82 27.76
N TRP A 84 -8.44 11.35 27.61
CA TRP A 84 -8.14 12.78 27.79
C TRP A 84 -8.72 13.72 26.73
N GLY A 85 -9.12 13.20 25.58
CA GLY A 85 -9.74 13.95 24.50
C GLY A 85 -11.27 14.01 24.62
N SER A 86 -11.94 14.56 23.59
CA SER A 86 -13.40 14.65 23.55
C SER A 86 -13.99 13.63 22.58
N MET A 87 -15.01 12.92 23.01
CA MET A 87 -15.88 12.06 22.20
C MET A 87 -17.34 12.52 22.26
N LYS A 88 -17.56 13.83 22.45
CA LYS A 88 -18.89 14.40 22.68
C LYS A 88 -19.88 14.06 21.56
N ASP A 89 -19.41 14.08 20.32
CA ASP A 89 -20.23 13.86 19.13
C ASP A 89 -20.14 12.41 18.60
N ASN A 90 -19.44 11.51 19.31
CA ASN A 90 -19.28 10.12 18.92
C ASN A 90 -20.29 9.23 19.64
N SER A 91 -21.07 8.43 18.90
CA SER A 91 -22.08 7.51 19.44
C SER A 91 -21.58 6.06 19.56
N VAL A 92 -20.38 5.75 19.04
CA VAL A 92 -19.81 4.40 19.08
C VAL A 92 -19.29 4.09 20.49
N THR A 93 -19.80 3.04 21.11
CA THR A 93 -19.40 2.59 22.46
C THR A 93 -18.54 1.34 22.41
N GLU A 94 -18.77 0.48 21.44
CA GLU A 94 -18.08 -0.79 21.24
C GLU A 94 -17.81 -1.05 19.75
N ILE A 95 -16.69 -1.71 19.43
CA ILE A 95 -16.30 -2.04 18.06
C ILE A 95 -15.86 -3.50 18.05
N HIS A 96 -16.47 -4.28 17.14
CA HIS A 96 -16.06 -5.65 16.85
C HIS A 96 -15.35 -5.69 15.50
N LEU A 97 -14.06 -5.97 15.50
CA LEU A 97 -13.29 -6.18 14.27
C LEU A 97 -13.25 -7.68 13.96
N LEU A 98 -13.85 -8.06 12.83
CA LEU A 98 -13.97 -9.45 12.38
C LEU A 98 -13.16 -9.66 11.09
N PRO A 99 -12.06 -10.41 11.10
CA PRO A 99 -11.28 -10.70 9.89
C PRO A 99 -12.02 -11.72 9.01
N ILE A 100 -12.68 -11.28 7.96
CA ILE A 100 -13.35 -12.14 6.96
C ILE A 100 -12.54 -12.09 5.66
N LYS A 101 -11.76 -13.14 5.38
CA LYS A 101 -10.82 -13.18 4.24
C LYS A 101 -11.53 -13.19 2.88
N ASN A 102 -12.61 -13.97 2.75
CA ASN A 102 -13.34 -14.07 1.50
C ASN A 102 -14.19 -12.81 1.25
N SER A 103 -14.00 -12.15 0.11
CA SER A 103 -14.68 -10.89 -0.22
C SER A 103 -16.19 -11.05 -0.41
N ALA A 104 -16.65 -12.14 -1.02
CA ALA A 104 -18.08 -12.40 -1.21
C ALA A 104 -18.77 -12.63 0.15
N THR A 105 -18.12 -13.34 1.08
CA THR A 105 -18.61 -13.54 2.46
C THR A 105 -18.69 -12.21 3.21
N ARG A 106 -17.69 -11.29 3.06
CA ARG A 106 -17.76 -9.95 3.67
C ARG A 106 -18.95 -9.15 3.17
N VAL A 107 -19.19 -9.17 1.85
CA VAL A 107 -20.35 -8.47 1.26
C VAL A 107 -21.66 -9.08 1.73
N ALA A 108 -21.75 -10.41 1.81
CA ALA A 108 -22.94 -11.09 2.31
C ALA A 108 -23.23 -10.71 3.77
N ALA A 109 -22.19 -10.68 4.63
CA ALA A 109 -22.32 -10.27 6.03
C ALA A 109 -22.83 -8.83 6.20
N LEU A 110 -22.39 -7.89 5.33
CA LEU A 110 -22.92 -6.53 5.32
C LEU A 110 -24.40 -6.51 4.92
N LEU A 111 -24.75 -7.16 3.80
CA LEU A 111 -26.11 -7.13 3.27
C LEU A 111 -27.11 -7.86 4.14
N SER A 112 -26.68 -8.86 4.91
CA SER A 112 -27.51 -9.55 5.93
C SER A 112 -27.63 -8.78 7.25
N GLY A 113 -26.82 -7.74 7.45
CA GLY A 113 -26.78 -6.98 8.69
C GLY A 113 -25.93 -7.57 9.80
N GLU A 114 -25.16 -8.63 9.52
CA GLU A 114 -24.21 -9.24 10.47
C GLU A 114 -23.07 -8.29 10.84
N VAL A 115 -22.64 -7.47 9.86
CA VAL A 115 -21.66 -6.38 10.08
C VAL A 115 -22.24 -5.05 9.60
N ASP A 116 -21.75 -3.95 10.16
CA ASP A 116 -22.22 -2.59 9.85
C ASP A 116 -21.32 -1.85 8.89
N LEU A 117 -20.06 -2.28 8.78
CA LEU A 117 -19.01 -1.70 7.94
C LEU A 117 -18.17 -2.81 7.33
N VAL A 118 -17.89 -2.71 6.04
CA VAL A 118 -16.88 -3.49 5.32
C VAL A 118 -15.82 -2.55 4.77
N THR A 119 -14.59 -2.69 5.24
CA THR A 119 -13.42 -2.08 4.60
C THR A 119 -12.98 -2.92 3.39
N ASP A 120 -12.34 -2.29 2.40
CA ASP A 120 -11.89 -2.97 1.17
C ASP A 120 -13.04 -3.74 0.48
N ALA A 121 -14.18 -3.07 0.31
CA ALA A 121 -15.30 -3.62 -0.43
C ALA A 121 -14.88 -3.89 -1.89
N PRO A 122 -15.14 -5.10 -2.43
CA PRO A 122 -14.67 -5.48 -3.76
C PRO A 122 -15.36 -4.66 -4.85
N VAL A 123 -14.57 -4.13 -5.79
CA VAL A 123 -15.05 -3.20 -6.82
C VAL A 123 -16.19 -3.75 -7.69
N GLN A 124 -16.26 -5.06 -7.86
CA GLN A 124 -17.33 -5.73 -8.61
C GLN A 124 -18.68 -5.71 -7.90
N ASP A 125 -18.71 -5.55 -6.58
CA ASP A 125 -19.96 -5.57 -5.79
C ASP A 125 -20.46 -4.16 -5.41
N LEU A 126 -19.68 -3.11 -5.66
CA LEU A 126 -20.03 -1.75 -5.22
C LEU A 126 -21.35 -1.24 -5.77
N ALA A 127 -21.64 -1.53 -7.07
CA ALA A 127 -22.92 -1.16 -7.66
C ALA A 127 -24.09 -1.89 -6.99
N ARG A 128 -23.93 -3.19 -6.66
CA ARG A 128 -24.96 -3.96 -5.94
C ARG A 128 -25.20 -3.42 -4.55
N ILE A 129 -24.15 -3.06 -3.82
CA ILE A 129 -24.25 -2.50 -2.46
C ILE A 129 -24.87 -1.09 -2.53
N GLY A 130 -24.39 -0.22 -3.44
CA GLY A 130 -24.83 1.16 -3.56
C GLY A 130 -26.30 1.30 -4.05
N ASN A 131 -26.85 0.28 -4.72
CA ASN A 131 -28.26 0.21 -5.11
C ASN A 131 -29.17 -0.26 -3.97
N SER A 132 -28.63 -0.70 -2.85
CA SER A 132 -29.43 -1.07 -1.68
C SER A 132 -30.01 0.18 -1.01
N SER A 133 -31.27 0.07 -0.52
CA SER A 133 -31.91 1.14 0.26
C SER A 133 -31.18 1.46 1.55
N ASP A 134 -30.49 0.47 2.13
CA ASP A 134 -30.01 0.49 3.52
C ASP A 134 -28.47 0.65 3.61
N HIS A 135 -27.79 0.62 2.47
CA HIS A 135 -26.32 0.66 2.44
C HIS A 135 -25.81 1.81 1.55
N GLU A 136 -24.57 2.21 1.80
CA GLU A 136 -23.85 3.17 0.97
C GLU A 136 -22.40 2.72 0.72
N VAL A 137 -21.79 3.29 -0.30
CA VAL A 137 -20.39 3.08 -0.66
C VAL A 137 -19.66 4.41 -0.67
N VAL A 138 -18.54 4.45 0.03
CA VAL A 138 -17.63 5.60 0.03
C VAL A 138 -16.27 5.16 -0.52
N SER A 139 -15.70 5.92 -1.44
CA SER A 139 -14.39 5.61 -2.05
C SER A 139 -13.44 6.79 -1.92
N THR A 140 -12.15 6.48 -1.77
CA THR A 140 -11.09 7.48 -1.75
C THR A 140 -9.81 6.95 -2.39
N ALA A 141 -8.97 7.85 -2.93
CA ALA A 141 -7.62 7.49 -3.32
C ALA A 141 -6.83 7.01 -2.10
N GLN A 142 -6.21 5.85 -2.19
CA GLN A 142 -5.34 5.32 -1.14
C GLN A 142 -3.93 5.87 -1.31
N MET A 143 -3.24 6.04 -0.19
CA MET A 143 -1.81 6.38 -0.15
C MET A 143 -0.95 5.18 -0.59
N ARG A 144 -1.16 4.68 -1.80
CA ARG A 144 -0.49 3.48 -2.34
C ARG A 144 -0.44 3.48 -3.85
N THR A 145 0.76 3.20 -4.39
CA THR A 145 0.97 2.93 -5.82
C THR A 145 1.25 1.46 -6.03
N ILE A 146 0.55 0.84 -6.97
CA ILE A 146 0.77 -0.55 -7.42
C ILE A 146 1.69 -0.51 -8.63
N PHE A 147 2.68 -1.41 -8.66
CA PHE A 147 3.68 -1.48 -9.71
C PHE A 147 4.22 -2.90 -9.91
N LEU A 148 4.93 -3.10 -11.00
CA LEU A 148 5.69 -4.32 -11.26
C LEU A 148 7.19 -4.02 -11.14
N GLY A 149 7.93 -4.95 -10.55
CA GLY A 149 9.39 -4.90 -10.43
C GLY A 149 10.03 -6.03 -11.21
N MET A 150 11.23 -5.79 -11.75
CA MET A 150 12.01 -6.72 -12.55
C MET A 150 13.46 -6.75 -12.05
N ASP A 151 13.98 -7.91 -11.69
CA ASP A 151 15.38 -8.05 -11.28
C ASP A 151 16.32 -7.70 -12.45
N GLN A 152 17.11 -6.66 -12.29
CA GLN A 152 18.00 -6.10 -13.33
C GLN A 152 19.47 -6.53 -13.15
N ALA A 153 19.82 -7.21 -12.06
CA ALA A 153 21.21 -7.55 -11.75
C ALA A 153 21.56 -9.00 -12.04
N ALA A 154 20.65 -9.95 -11.82
CA ALA A 154 20.91 -11.37 -12.09
C ALA A 154 21.40 -11.60 -13.52
N ASP A 155 22.34 -12.53 -13.70
CA ASP A 155 22.89 -12.80 -15.06
C ASP A 155 21.89 -13.49 -15.99
N LYS A 156 20.98 -14.26 -15.41
CA LYS A 156 19.88 -14.95 -16.12
C LYS A 156 18.63 -14.97 -15.26
N LEU A 157 17.47 -15.10 -15.91
CA LEU A 157 16.22 -15.33 -15.19
C LEU A 157 16.27 -16.66 -14.45
N ARG A 158 15.68 -16.68 -13.23
CA ARG A 158 15.48 -17.92 -12.46
C ARG A 158 14.37 -18.78 -13.07
N SER A 159 13.42 -18.13 -13.73
CA SER A 159 12.23 -18.72 -14.32
C SER A 159 12.09 -18.28 -15.78
N GLY A 160 12.79 -18.86 -16.69
CA GLY A 160 12.72 -18.46 -18.09
C GLY A 160 13.43 -19.41 -19.03
N ASN A 161 13.31 -19.15 -20.31
CA ASN A 161 13.95 -19.93 -21.39
C ASN A 161 15.13 -19.21 -22.05
N THR A 162 15.51 -18.04 -21.53
CA THR A 162 16.64 -17.27 -22.02
C THR A 162 17.95 -17.70 -21.36
N GLY A 163 19.07 -17.59 -22.10
CA GLY A 163 20.41 -17.82 -21.55
C GLY A 163 20.93 -16.63 -20.74
N ASP A 164 20.22 -15.49 -20.76
CA ASP A 164 20.54 -14.23 -20.11
C ASP A 164 19.33 -13.66 -19.36
N ASN A 165 19.50 -12.46 -18.79
CA ASN A 165 18.41 -11.70 -18.16
C ASN A 165 17.97 -10.55 -19.08
N PRO A 166 16.82 -10.67 -19.76
CA PRO A 166 16.29 -9.61 -20.61
C PRO A 166 16.07 -8.27 -19.89
N PHE A 167 15.75 -8.31 -18.57
CA PHE A 167 15.45 -7.12 -17.78
C PHE A 167 16.65 -6.20 -17.53
N LYS A 168 17.89 -6.66 -17.80
CA LYS A 168 19.08 -5.79 -17.83
C LYS A 168 18.97 -4.69 -18.89
N LYS A 169 18.24 -4.95 -19.98
CA LYS A 169 18.07 -4.01 -21.08
C LYS A 169 16.91 -3.06 -20.84
N LYS A 170 17.18 -1.76 -20.84
CA LYS A 170 16.15 -0.72 -20.70
C LYS A 170 15.04 -0.85 -21.75
N GLU A 171 15.41 -1.17 -22.99
CA GLU A 171 14.51 -1.37 -24.12
C GLU A 171 13.47 -2.47 -23.84
N VAL A 172 13.88 -3.54 -23.19
CA VAL A 172 12.97 -4.62 -22.78
C VAL A 172 12.01 -4.12 -21.71
N ARG A 173 12.50 -3.41 -20.67
CA ARG A 173 11.65 -2.85 -19.63
C ARG A 173 10.65 -1.85 -20.21
N GLN A 174 11.09 -1.03 -21.16
CA GLN A 174 10.23 -0.10 -21.89
C GLN A 174 9.17 -0.81 -22.73
N ALA A 175 9.55 -1.87 -23.43
CA ALA A 175 8.61 -2.68 -24.21
C ALA A 175 7.49 -3.25 -23.34
N LEU A 176 7.84 -3.85 -22.18
CA LEU A 176 6.86 -4.35 -21.23
C LEU A 176 5.94 -3.22 -20.73
N TYR A 177 6.50 -2.05 -20.41
CA TYR A 177 5.72 -0.91 -19.92
C TYR A 177 4.73 -0.40 -20.95
N GLN A 178 5.15 -0.25 -22.23
CA GLN A 178 4.29 0.21 -23.32
C GLN A 178 3.29 -0.84 -23.80
N ALA A 179 3.51 -2.13 -23.52
CA ALA A 179 2.56 -3.19 -23.83
C ALA A 179 1.38 -3.27 -22.83
N ILE A 180 1.48 -2.61 -21.67
CA ILE A 180 0.43 -2.63 -20.63
C ILE A 180 -0.57 -1.49 -20.85
N ASP A 181 -1.77 -1.85 -21.33
CA ASP A 181 -2.93 -0.95 -21.46
C ASP A 181 -3.54 -0.69 -20.07
N ILE A 182 -3.07 0.36 -19.42
CA ILE A 182 -3.52 0.72 -18.07
C ILE A 182 -4.96 1.22 -18.06
N GLU A 183 -5.43 1.85 -19.15
CA GLU A 183 -6.81 2.32 -19.25
C GLU A 183 -7.78 1.13 -19.38
N ALA A 184 -7.38 0.07 -20.06
CA ALA A 184 -8.14 -1.18 -20.08
C ALA A 184 -8.20 -1.83 -18.69
N ILE A 185 -7.10 -1.83 -17.93
CA ILE A 185 -7.07 -2.29 -16.54
C ILE A 185 -8.02 -1.42 -15.69
N LYS A 186 -7.90 -0.09 -15.75
CA LYS A 186 -8.81 0.85 -15.05
C LYS A 186 -10.27 0.53 -15.34
N LYS A 187 -10.64 0.44 -16.61
CA LYS A 187 -12.02 0.28 -17.03
C LYS A 187 -12.59 -1.12 -16.75
N LYS A 188 -11.83 -2.18 -17.10
CA LYS A 188 -12.36 -3.56 -17.10
C LYS A 188 -12.10 -4.30 -15.79
N VAL A 189 -10.93 -4.11 -15.18
CA VAL A 189 -10.54 -4.81 -13.95
C VAL A 189 -10.94 -4.00 -12.71
N MET A 190 -10.65 -2.69 -12.72
CA MET A 190 -10.85 -1.81 -11.56
C MET A 190 -12.20 -1.07 -11.58
N ARG A 191 -13.04 -1.29 -12.59
CA ARG A 191 -14.36 -0.66 -12.72
C ARG A 191 -14.32 0.88 -12.62
N GLY A 192 -13.24 1.49 -13.10
CA GLY A 192 -12.99 2.93 -13.01
C GLY A 192 -12.29 3.38 -11.73
N LEU A 193 -12.12 2.51 -10.74
CA LEU A 193 -11.58 2.82 -9.41
C LEU A 193 -10.07 2.58 -9.34
N SER A 194 -9.32 3.28 -10.16
CA SER A 194 -7.86 3.40 -10.08
C SER A 194 -7.43 4.63 -10.87
N GLU A 195 -6.29 5.23 -10.49
CA GLU A 195 -5.70 6.33 -11.24
C GLU A 195 -4.36 5.88 -11.82
N PRO A 196 -4.18 5.91 -13.17
CA PRO A 196 -2.92 5.53 -13.81
C PRO A 196 -1.73 6.28 -13.20
N ALA A 197 -0.65 5.56 -12.89
CA ALA A 197 0.54 6.11 -12.25
C ALA A 197 1.78 5.99 -13.13
N GLY A 198 2.60 7.04 -13.19
CA GLY A 198 3.90 7.07 -13.86
C GLY A 198 5.09 7.00 -12.92
N ILE A 199 4.88 7.22 -11.61
CA ILE A 199 5.90 7.13 -10.55
C ILE A 199 5.32 6.44 -9.31
N ILE A 200 6.20 5.96 -8.41
CA ILE A 200 5.78 5.27 -7.16
C ILE A 200 5.63 6.30 -6.04
N THR A 201 4.86 7.33 -6.29
CA THR A 201 4.40 8.31 -5.30
C THR A 201 3.09 8.92 -5.79
N PHE A 202 2.32 9.60 -4.95
CA PHE A 202 0.94 10.00 -5.25
C PHE A 202 0.70 11.46 -4.80
N PRO A 203 -0.42 12.08 -5.24
CA PRO A 203 -0.76 13.45 -4.84
C PRO A 203 -0.76 13.64 -3.33
N GLY A 204 -0.12 14.70 -2.85
CA GLY A 204 0.02 15.02 -1.43
C GLY A 204 1.35 14.57 -0.81
N VAL A 205 2.16 13.79 -1.52
CA VAL A 205 3.54 13.46 -1.11
C VAL A 205 4.52 14.50 -1.65
N ASN A 206 5.44 14.97 -0.83
CA ASN A 206 6.50 15.87 -1.28
C ASN A 206 7.33 15.21 -2.41
N GLY A 207 7.51 15.93 -3.50
CA GLY A 207 8.18 15.45 -4.72
C GLY A 207 7.23 14.86 -5.79
N TYR A 208 5.93 14.72 -5.50
CA TYR A 208 4.95 14.39 -6.52
C TYR A 208 4.67 15.60 -7.43
N THR A 209 4.63 15.37 -8.73
CA THR A 209 4.05 16.30 -9.71
C THR A 209 3.27 15.54 -10.77
N LYS A 210 2.22 16.16 -11.33
CA LYS A 210 1.45 15.56 -12.43
C LYS A 210 2.31 15.27 -13.67
N GLU A 211 3.36 16.05 -13.87
CA GLU A 211 4.28 15.86 -15.01
C GLU A 211 5.14 14.60 -14.83
N LEU A 212 5.68 14.40 -13.64
CA LEU A 212 6.42 13.18 -13.31
C LEU A 212 5.52 11.93 -13.34
N ASP A 213 4.24 12.08 -13.02
CA ASP A 213 3.28 10.99 -12.96
C ASP A 213 2.69 10.59 -14.33
N LYS A 214 3.11 11.23 -15.41
CA LYS A 214 2.72 10.81 -16.77
C LYS A 214 3.39 9.49 -17.15
N ARG A 215 2.58 8.52 -17.55
CA ARG A 215 3.05 7.22 -18.08
C ARG A 215 3.59 7.36 -19.51
N LEU A 216 4.39 6.38 -19.92
CA LEU A 216 4.62 6.13 -21.34
C LEU A 216 3.32 5.71 -22.02
N PRO A 217 3.10 6.08 -23.28
CA PRO A 217 1.90 5.70 -24.02
C PRO A 217 1.83 4.17 -24.23
N TYR A 218 0.62 3.63 -24.19
CA TYR A 218 0.37 2.26 -24.63
C TYR A 218 0.60 2.15 -26.14
N ASP A 219 1.52 1.30 -26.55
CA ASP A 219 1.90 1.10 -27.96
C ASP A 219 2.49 -0.31 -28.15
N VAL A 220 1.68 -1.23 -28.64
CA VAL A 220 2.07 -2.63 -28.84
C VAL A 220 3.10 -2.77 -29.98
N ASP A 221 3.01 -1.96 -31.03
CA ASP A 221 3.91 -2.07 -32.18
C ASP A 221 5.29 -1.51 -31.83
N ALA A 222 5.35 -0.37 -31.12
CA ALA A 222 6.60 0.13 -30.56
C ALA A 222 7.22 -0.88 -29.57
N ALA A 223 6.42 -1.52 -28.73
CA ALA A 223 6.89 -2.53 -27.78
C ALA A 223 7.50 -3.75 -28.49
N LYS A 224 6.86 -4.27 -29.55
CA LYS A 224 7.41 -5.36 -30.37
C LYS A 224 8.74 -4.98 -31.01
N LYS A 225 8.82 -3.75 -31.55
CA LYS A 225 10.05 -3.25 -32.17
C LYS A 225 11.18 -3.16 -31.14
N LEU A 226 10.92 -2.61 -29.96
CA LEU A 226 11.91 -2.54 -28.87
C LEU A 226 12.42 -3.92 -28.45
N LEU A 227 11.54 -4.93 -28.35
CA LEU A 227 11.96 -6.30 -28.05
C LEU A 227 12.83 -6.89 -29.15
N ALA A 228 12.47 -6.67 -30.43
CA ALA A 228 13.22 -7.17 -31.53
C ALA A 228 14.62 -6.51 -31.62
N ASP A 229 14.69 -5.19 -31.45
CA ASP A 229 15.96 -4.42 -31.46
C ASP A 229 16.85 -4.83 -30.26
N ALA A 230 16.22 -5.22 -29.13
CA ALA A 230 16.91 -5.74 -27.94
C ALA A 230 17.37 -7.21 -28.07
N GLY A 231 17.09 -7.89 -29.20
CA GLY A 231 17.49 -9.26 -29.46
C GLY A 231 16.46 -10.33 -29.09
N TYR A 232 15.23 -9.94 -28.78
CA TYR A 232 14.12 -10.86 -28.45
C TYR A 232 12.94 -10.75 -29.43
N PRO A 233 13.15 -10.95 -30.75
CA PRO A 233 12.09 -10.76 -31.76
C PRO A 233 10.93 -11.75 -31.63
N LYS A 234 11.13 -12.86 -30.92
CA LYS A 234 10.10 -13.86 -30.60
C LYS A 234 9.58 -13.76 -29.16
N GLY A 235 10.04 -12.75 -28.41
CA GLY A 235 9.79 -12.64 -26.97
C GLY A 235 10.60 -13.64 -26.16
N PHE A 236 10.10 -13.94 -24.94
CA PHE A 236 10.73 -14.86 -23.98
C PHE A 236 9.70 -15.32 -22.95
N ASP A 237 10.06 -16.40 -22.21
CA ASP A 237 9.26 -16.91 -21.10
C ASP A 237 9.74 -16.33 -19.78
N VAL A 238 8.81 -16.01 -18.88
CA VAL A 238 9.10 -15.53 -17.52
C VAL A 238 7.97 -15.85 -16.57
N GLU A 239 8.27 -16.00 -15.26
CA GLU A 239 7.27 -16.12 -14.20
C GLU A 239 6.94 -14.73 -13.61
N LEU A 240 5.63 -14.40 -13.50
CA LEU A 240 5.15 -13.24 -12.75
C LEU A 240 4.63 -13.70 -11.38
N ARG A 241 5.28 -13.26 -10.32
CA ARG A 241 4.82 -13.47 -8.94
C ARG A 241 3.85 -12.40 -8.52
N CYS A 242 2.67 -12.80 -8.08
CA CYS A 242 1.57 -11.91 -7.75
C CYS A 242 0.93 -12.32 -6.44
N PRO A 243 0.62 -11.38 -5.52
CA PRO A 243 -0.27 -11.70 -4.40
C PRO A 243 -1.71 -11.86 -4.91
N ASN A 244 -2.55 -12.52 -4.13
CA ASN A 244 -3.98 -12.68 -4.43
C ASN A 244 -4.90 -12.31 -3.25
N ASP A 245 -4.34 -11.76 -2.19
CA ASP A 245 -5.07 -11.33 -0.99
C ASP A 245 -4.47 -10.06 -0.34
N ARG A 246 -3.75 -9.24 -1.13
CA ARG A 246 -3.04 -8.06 -0.61
C ARG A 246 -3.56 -6.73 -1.12
N TYR A 247 -3.81 -6.60 -2.42
CA TYR A 247 -4.25 -5.38 -3.09
C TYR A 247 -5.61 -5.56 -3.73
N VAL A 248 -6.25 -4.44 -4.06
CA VAL A 248 -7.55 -4.51 -4.75
C VAL A 248 -7.36 -5.17 -6.12
N ASN A 249 -7.99 -6.32 -6.33
CA ASN A 249 -7.97 -7.11 -7.57
C ASN A 249 -6.56 -7.48 -8.07
N ASP A 250 -5.61 -7.71 -7.18
CA ASP A 250 -4.21 -7.99 -7.52
C ASP A 250 -4.05 -9.14 -8.53
N GLU A 251 -4.60 -10.32 -8.29
CA GLU A 251 -4.54 -11.44 -9.23
C GLU A 251 -5.20 -11.14 -10.57
N ALA A 252 -6.33 -10.43 -10.57
CA ALA A 252 -7.02 -10.05 -11.80
C ALA A 252 -6.22 -9.03 -12.64
N ILE A 253 -5.49 -8.11 -11.97
CA ILE A 253 -4.57 -7.19 -12.63
C ILE A 253 -3.41 -7.97 -13.26
N CYS A 254 -2.78 -8.89 -12.51
CA CYS A 254 -1.70 -9.74 -13.02
C CYS A 254 -2.17 -10.59 -14.21
N THR A 255 -3.35 -11.19 -14.14
CA THR A 255 -3.95 -11.94 -15.24
C THR A 255 -4.13 -11.08 -16.50
N ALA A 256 -4.57 -9.82 -16.34
CA ALA A 256 -4.68 -8.89 -17.46
C ALA A 256 -3.30 -8.55 -18.05
N VAL A 257 -2.29 -8.34 -17.21
CA VAL A 257 -0.90 -8.09 -17.62
C VAL A 257 -0.35 -9.28 -18.43
N VAL A 258 -0.58 -10.52 -17.98
CA VAL A 258 -0.20 -11.75 -18.71
C VAL A 258 -0.73 -11.72 -20.15
N GLY A 259 -2.04 -11.45 -20.30
CA GLY A 259 -2.66 -11.37 -21.63
C GLY A 259 -2.14 -10.22 -22.50
N MET A 260 -1.74 -9.11 -21.89
CA MET A 260 -1.19 -7.95 -22.59
C MET A 260 0.25 -8.22 -23.07
N LEU A 261 1.09 -8.78 -22.22
CA LEU A 261 2.48 -9.13 -22.56
C LEU A 261 2.56 -10.26 -23.60
N GLY A 262 1.60 -11.18 -23.60
CA GLY A 262 1.48 -12.20 -24.66
C GLY A 262 1.33 -11.62 -26.06
N LYS A 263 0.75 -10.41 -26.21
CA LYS A 263 0.62 -9.75 -27.53
C LYS A 263 1.96 -9.34 -28.14
N ILE A 264 2.99 -9.19 -27.32
CA ILE A 264 4.36 -8.85 -27.77
C ILE A 264 5.30 -10.04 -27.72
N GLY A 265 4.76 -11.27 -27.53
CA GLY A 265 5.54 -12.51 -27.53
C GLY A 265 6.16 -12.86 -26.16
N VAL A 266 5.92 -12.09 -25.11
CA VAL A 266 6.40 -12.43 -23.77
C VAL A 266 5.38 -13.37 -23.13
N ASN A 267 5.80 -14.63 -22.97
CA ASN A 267 4.98 -15.69 -22.39
C ASN A 267 5.14 -15.68 -20.86
N VAL A 268 4.13 -15.17 -20.17
CA VAL A 268 4.19 -14.99 -18.71
C VAL A 268 3.44 -16.13 -18.01
N ASN A 269 4.17 -16.90 -17.22
CA ASN A 269 3.57 -17.86 -16.29
C ASN A 269 3.17 -17.13 -15.00
N LEU A 270 1.86 -17.03 -14.73
CA LEU A 270 1.36 -16.35 -13.52
C LEU A 270 1.46 -17.28 -12.32
N PHE A 271 2.18 -16.84 -11.30
CA PHE A 271 2.28 -17.51 -10.00
C PHE A 271 1.59 -16.67 -8.93
N ALA A 272 0.24 -16.82 -8.83
CA ALA A 272 -0.57 -16.15 -7.82
C ALA A 272 -0.50 -16.88 -6.48
N GLN A 273 -0.30 -16.14 -5.37
CA GLN A 273 -0.09 -16.71 -4.05
C GLN A 273 -0.54 -15.76 -2.94
N THR A 274 -0.72 -16.31 -1.73
CA THR A 274 -1.07 -15.48 -0.56
C THR A 274 0.02 -14.47 -0.25
N LYS A 275 -0.37 -13.31 0.31
CA LYS A 275 0.57 -12.24 0.70
C LYS A 275 1.71 -12.72 1.59
N SER A 276 1.43 -13.63 2.53
CA SER A 276 2.45 -14.14 3.45
C SER A 276 3.54 -14.91 2.70
N LYS A 277 3.17 -15.75 1.73
CA LYS A 277 4.11 -16.48 0.88
C LYS A 277 4.81 -15.53 -0.09
N HIS A 278 4.07 -14.61 -0.72
CA HIS A 278 4.60 -13.63 -1.66
C HIS A 278 5.71 -12.79 -1.05
N PHE A 279 5.47 -12.17 0.12
CA PHE A 279 6.48 -11.35 0.79
C PHE A 279 7.67 -12.15 1.31
N LYS A 280 7.45 -13.38 1.79
CA LYS A 280 8.55 -14.26 2.18
C LYS A 280 9.47 -14.55 1.00
N GLU A 281 8.91 -14.93 -0.14
CA GLU A 281 9.69 -15.26 -1.33
C GLU A 281 10.39 -14.04 -1.95
N LEU A 282 9.78 -12.84 -1.89
CA LEU A 282 10.46 -11.61 -2.29
C LEU A 282 11.64 -11.26 -1.38
N LYS A 283 11.50 -11.45 -0.05
CA LYS A 283 12.63 -11.26 0.89
C LYS A 283 13.79 -12.23 0.59
N GLU A 284 13.48 -13.44 0.14
CA GLU A 284 14.43 -14.47 -0.25
C GLU A 284 14.95 -14.32 -1.69
N ASP A 285 14.67 -13.20 -2.36
CA ASP A 285 15.08 -12.87 -3.73
C ASP A 285 14.70 -13.93 -4.77
N LYS A 286 13.51 -14.54 -4.62
CA LYS A 286 13.04 -15.61 -5.50
C LYS A 286 12.26 -15.16 -6.73
N GLY A 287 12.02 -13.86 -6.90
CA GLY A 287 11.20 -13.30 -7.99
C GLY A 287 12.02 -12.52 -9.01
N ASP A 288 12.00 -12.94 -10.28
CA ASP A 288 12.57 -12.14 -11.38
C ASP A 288 11.63 -11.01 -11.82
N PHE A 289 10.32 -11.28 -11.77
CA PHE A 289 9.26 -10.36 -12.14
C PHE A 289 8.11 -10.49 -11.13
N TYR A 290 7.66 -9.39 -10.56
CA TYR A 290 6.72 -9.44 -9.44
C TYR A 290 5.84 -8.18 -9.36
N MET A 291 4.65 -8.32 -8.73
CA MET A 291 3.81 -7.20 -8.34
C MET A 291 4.12 -6.78 -6.89
N LEU A 292 4.16 -5.46 -6.67
CA LEU A 292 4.24 -4.88 -5.34
C LEU A 292 3.39 -3.60 -5.29
N GLY A 293 3.04 -3.17 -4.09
CA GLY A 293 2.40 -1.89 -3.84
C GLY A 293 3.08 -1.18 -2.68
N TRP A 294 3.37 0.11 -2.84
CA TRP A 294 4.11 0.91 -1.86
C TRP A 294 3.32 2.12 -1.39
N GLY A 295 3.25 2.28 -0.07
CA GLY A 295 2.71 3.46 0.58
C GLY A 295 3.81 4.39 1.06
N VAL A 296 3.49 5.66 1.29
CA VAL A 296 4.47 6.66 1.73
C VAL A 296 4.00 7.30 3.05
N PRO A 297 4.19 6.63 4.19
CA PRO A 297 3.65 7.07 5.48
C PRO A 297 4.28 8.38 5.98
N THR A 298 5.47 8.73 5.51
CA THR A 298 6.13 10.01 5.84
C THR A 298 5.68 11.17 4.97
N LEU A 299 4.83 10.94 3.95
CA LEU A 299 4.42 11.91 2.94
C LEU A 299 5.59 12.62 2.24
N ASP A 300 6.71 11.92 2.08
CA ASP A 300 7.93 12.43 1.46
C ASP A 300 8.58 11.37 0.57
N SER A 301 9.00 11.76 -0.65
CA SER A 301 9.62 10.86 -1.63
C SER A 301 10.89 10.18 -1.14
N HIS A 302 11.60 10.76 -0.15
CA HIS A 302 12.75 10.10 0.46
C HIS A 302 12.42 8.67 0.90
N TYR A 303 11.22 8.43 1.46
CA TYR A 303 10.80 7.09 1.88
C TYR A 303 10.81 6.07 0.74
N VAL A 304 10.36 6.50 -0.44
CA VAL A 304 10.35 5.64 -1.63
C VAL A 304 11.77 5.37 -2.11
N PHE A 305 12.59 6.42 -2.20
CA PHE A 305 13.97 6.32 -2.66
C PHE A 305 14.82 5.45 -1.73
N HIS A 306 14.74 5.68 -0.44
CA HIS A 306 15.51 4.93 0.57
C HIS A 306 15.20 3.42 0.54
N TYR A 307 13.93 3.03 0.34
CA TYR A 307 13.57 1.61 0.38
C TYR A 307 13.62 0.91 -0.98
N LEU A 308 13.26 1.59 -2.07
CA LEU A 308 13.08 0.95 -3.39
C LEU A 308 14.22 1.23 -4.38
N TYR A 309 14.97 2.33 -4.21
CA TYR A 309 15.95 2.75 -5.22
C TYR A 309 17.38 2.87 -4.70
N GLU A 310 17.59 3.07 -3.39
CA GLU A 310 18.93 3.12 -2.84
C GLU A 310 19.67 1.81 -3.11
N SER A 311 20.93 1.92 -3.56
CA SER A 311 21.74 0.76 -3.88
C SER A 311 21.91 -0.15 -2.67
N GLY A 312 21.48 -1.42 -2.79
CA GLY A 312 21.55 -2.41 -1.71
C GLY A 312 20.45 -2.30 -0.64
N ALA A 313 19.47 -1.42 -0.81
CA ALA A 313 18.36 -1.32 0.13
C ALA A 313 17.52 -2.62 0.17
N SER A 314 16.98 -2.94 1.33
CA SER A 314 16.34 -4.24 1.60
C SER A 314 15.13 -4.55 0.71
N TRP A 315 14.42 -3.53 0.23
CA TRP A 315 13.26 -3.63 -0.66
C TRP A 315 13.57 -3.27 -2.11
N ASN A 316 14.80 -2.91 -2.44
CA ASN A 316 15.25 -2.72 -3.81
C ASN A 316 15.45 -4.08 -4.50
N LYS A 317 14.34 -4.81 -4.68
CA LYS A 317 14.33 -6.17 -5.26
C LYS A 317 14.49 -6.20 -6.78
N VAL A 318 14.53 -5.03 -7.42
CA VAL A 318 14.94 -4.90 -8.83
C VAL A 318 16.45 -4.80 -8.97
N ASN A 319 17.17 -4.68 -7.86
CA ASN A 319 18.62 -4.49 -7.81
C ASN A 319 19.11 -3.30 -8.64
N PHE A 320 18.29 -2.25 -8.69
CA PHE A 320 18.69 -0.98 -9.29
C PHE A 320 19.88 -0.39 -8.54
N SER A 321 20.84 0.16 -9.27
CA SER A 321 21.99 0.85 -8.69
C SER A 321 22.39 2.02 -9.57
N ASN A 322 22.43 3.22 -8.98
CA ASN A 322 22.82 4.44 -9.65
C ASN A 322 23.41 5.43 -8.65
N SER A 323 24.67 5.79 -8.84
CA SER A 323 25.42 6.66 -7.91
C SER A 323 24.86 8.08 -7.81
N GLU A 324 24.20 8.61 -8.86
CA GLU A 324 23.56 9.93 -8.83
C GLU A 324 22.28 9.90 -7.99
N VAL A 325 21.52 8.80 -8.06
CA VAL A 325 20.34 8.58 -7.21
C VAL A 325 20.75 8.42 -5.75
N ASP A 326 21.79 7.62 -5.48
CA ASP A 326 22.33 7.46 -4.12
C ASP A 326 22.84 8.81 -3.55
N ALA A 327 23.48 9.63 -4.38
CA ALA A 327 23.89 10.98 -3.96
C ALA A 327 22.68 11.88 -3.66
N ALA A 328 21.62 11.82 -4.48
CA ALA A 328 20.40 12.57 -4.25
C ALA A 328 19.69 12.13 -2.95
N ILE A 329 19.67 10.82 -2.64
CA ILE A 329 19.12 10.29 -1.38
C ILE A 329 19.85 10.90 -0.18
N ARG A 330 21.19 10.95 -0.21
CA ARG A 330 21.97 11.59 0.85
C ARG A 330 21.64 13.08 1.05
N VAL A 331 21.34 13.80 -0.05
CA VAL A 331 20.84 15.19 0.04
C VAL A 331 19.45 15.21 0.67
N MET A 332 18.55 14.32 0.27
CA MET A 332 17.20 14.25 0.85
C MET A 332 17.18 14.00 2.35
N GLU A 333 18.19 13.27 2.87
CA GLU A 333 18.32 12.93 4.29
C GLU A 333 18.69 14.11 5.18
N GLY A 334 19.49 15.05 4.69
CA GLY A 334 20.11 16.06 5.54
C GLY A 334 19.97 17.51 5.10
N GLU A 335 19.53 17.77 3.85
CA GLU A 335 19.39 19.14 3.36
C GLU A 335 18.12 19.80 3.92
N VAL A 336 18.32 20.91 4.62
CA VAL A 336 17.23 21.68 5.24
C VAL A 336 16.69 22.79 4.35
N ASP A 337 17.45 23.21 3.35
CA ASP A 337 16.98 24.11 2.30
C ASP A 337 16.01 23.35 1.40
N LEU A 338 14.73 23.75 1.45
CA LEU A 338 13.66 23.05 0.75
C LEU A 338 13.83 23.05 -0.77
N ASP A 339 14.35 24.12 -1.35
CA ASP A 339 14.51 24.24 -2.81
C ASP A 339 15.61 23.29 -3.29
N LYS A 340 16.75 23.23 -2.60
CA LYS A 340 17.83 22.29 -2.90
C LYS A 340 17.39 20.86 -2.71
N ARG A 341 16.68 20.57 -1.62
CA ARG A 341 16.16 19.25 -1.32
C ARG A 341 15.14 18.79 -2.38
N ASN A 342 14.20 19.65 -2.74
CA ASN A 342 13.19 19.35 -3.76
C ASN A 342 13.80 19.21 -5.16
N ALA A 343 14.86 19.96 -5.48
CA ALA A 343 15.61 19.78 -6.72
C ALA A 343 16.28 18.40 -6.78
N ALA A 344 16.87 17.91 -5.67
CA ALA A 344 17.44 16.57 -5.60
C ALA A 344 16.35 15.48 -5.77
N ILE A 345 15.19 15.63 -5.13
CA ILE A 345 14.04 14.73 -5.30
C ILE A 345 13.59 14.69 -6.77
N ALA A 346 13.40 15.86 -7.40
CA ALA A 346 12.95 15.97 -8.78
C ALA A 346 13.95 15.36 -9.76
N ASN A 347 15.26 15.56 -9.54
CA ASN A 347 16.31 14.95 -10.34
C ASN A 347 16.31 13.42 -10.22
N ALA A 348 16.23 12.90 -8.99
CA ALA A 348 16.17 11.46 -8.77
C ALA A 348 14.96 10.82 -9.44
N TRP A 349 13.76 11.45 -9.38
CA TRP A 349 12.58 10.97 -10.11
C TRP A 349 12.78 10.94 -11.62
N LYS A 350 13.47 11.93 -12.22
CA LYS A 350 13.78 11.92 -13.64
C LYS A 350 14.68 10.76 -14.03
N ILE A 351 15.74 10.50 -13.25
CA ILE A 351 16.69 9.42 -13.51
C ILE A 351 15.99 8.06 -13.47
N VAL A 352 15.27 7.74 -12.40
CA VAL A 352 14.63 6.42 -12.25
C VAL A 352 13.47 6.20 -13.22
N LYS A 353 12.78 7.28 -13.60
CA LYS A 353 11.74 7.24 -14.63
C LYS A 353 12.33 7.01 -16.02
N ASP A 354 13.44 7.68 -16.35
CA ASP A 354 14.13 7.47 -17.61
C ASP A 354 14.70 6.05 -17.71
N ASP A 355 15.26 5.53 -16.62
CA ASP A 355 15.76 4.14 -16.56
C ASP A 355 14.65 3.09 -16.67
N ILE A 356 13.41 3.42 -16.31
CA ILE A 356 12.29 2.47 -16.23
C ILE A 356 12.62 1.33 -15.25
N SER A 357 13.14 1.70 -14.09
CA SER A 357 13.56 0.75 -13.05
C SER A 357 12.40 -0.11 -12.52
N TYR A 358 11.20 0.47 -12.46
CA TYR A 358 9.93 -0.18 -12.15
C TYR A 358 8.88 0.16 -13.22
N LEU A 359 7.80 -0.62 -13.26
CA LEU A 359 6.62 -0.32 -14.08
C LEU A 359 5.46 0.10 -13.17
N PRO A 360 5.30 1.39 -12.82
CA PRO A 360 4.13 1.86 -12.08
C PRO A 360 2.85 1.58 -12.87
N LEU A 361 1.83 1.03 -12.21
CA LEU A 361 0.54 0.73 -12.83
C LEU A 361 -0.48 1.82 -12.49
N HIS A 362 -0.86 1.91 -11.21
CA HIS A 362 -1.88 2.86 -10.78
C HIS A 362 -1.78 3.20 -9.30
N HIS A 363 -2.30 4.37 -8.93
CA HIS A 363 -2.63 4.69 -7.55
C HIS A 363 -3.93 3.98 -7.20
N GLN A 364 -3.91 3.21 -6.11
CA GLN A 364 -5.04 2.41 -5.69
C GLN A 364 -6.17 3.31 -5.16
N VAL A 365 -7.40 2.99 -5.51
CA VAL A 365 -8.61 3.52 -4.87
C VAL A 365 -9.17 2.43 -3.97
N ILE A 366 -9.52 2.81 -2.75
CA ILE A 366 -10.20 1.93 -1.79
C ILE A 366 -11.64 2.33 -1.65
N SER A 367 -12.49 1.35 -1.40
CA SER A 367 -13.93 1.55 -1.18
C SER A 367 -14.34 0.88 0.11
N TRP A 368 -15.09 1.61 0.93
CA TRP A 368 -15.77 1.08 2.10
C TRP A 368 -17.27 1.03 1.84
N ALA A 369 -17.92 0.07 2.45
CA ALA A 369 -19.36 -0.10 2.36
C ALA A 369 -19.95 -0.14 3.78
N THR A 370 -20.97 0.68 4.03
CA THR A 370 -21.58 0.82 5.35
C THR A 370 -23.10 0.71 5.27
N LYS A 371 -23.73 0.43 6.41
CA LYS A 371 -25.15 0.78 6.61
C LYS A 371 -25.30 2.31 6.57
N LYS A 372 -26.37 2.85 5.99
CA LYS A 372 -26.62 4.30 5.88
C LYS A 372 -26.71 5.04 7.20
N ASN A 373 -27.02 4.33 8.28
CA ASN A 373 -27.05 4.91 9.62
C ASN A 373 -25.69 4.87 10.32
N VAL A 374 -24.62 4.42 9.66
CA VAL A 374 -23.28 4.33 10.24
C VAL A 374 -22.34 5.21 9.41
N ASP A 375 -21.92 6.31 9.98
CA ASP A 375 -20.95 7.23 9.38
C ASP A 375 -19.56 6.95 9.95
N VAL A 376 -18.65 6.53 9.08
CA VAL A 376 -17.22 6.28 9.40
C VAL A 376 -16.36 6.99 8.36
N PRO A 377 -15.59 8.02 8.75
CA PRO A 377 -14.75 8.74 7.80
C PRO A 377 -13.70 7.83 7.16
N ILE A 378 -13.77 7.69 5.83
CA ILE A 378 -12.76 6.97 5.07
C ILE A 378 -11.49 7.80 4.93
N ARG A 379 -10.33 7.20 5.17
CA ARG A 379 -9.03 7.87 5.12
C ARG A 379 -8.12 7.25 4.06
N PRO A 380 -7.26 8.06 3.42
CA PRO A 380 -6.31 7.56 2.40
C PRO A 380 -5.34 6.49 2.90
N ASN A 381 -5.05 6.41 4.21
CA ASN A 381 -4.22 5.34 4.78
C ASN A 381 -4.99 4.03 5.03
N ASN A 382 -6.30 4.00 4.72
CA ASN A 382 -7.20 2.84 4.91
C ASN A 382 -7.38 2.43 6.39
N GLU A 383 -7.25 3.36 7.31
CA GLU A 383 -7.44 3.11 8.75
C GLU A 383 -8.72 3.77 9.23
N PRO A 384 -9.67 3.02 9.81
CA PRO A 384 -10.88 3.59 10.40
C PRO A 384 -10.56 4.53 11.57
N LEU A 385 -11.22 5.68 11.59
CA LEU A 385 -11.09 6.64 12.68
C LEU A 385 -12.36 6.65 13.53
N PHE A 386 -12.57 5.57 14.28
CA PHE A 386 -13.79 5.33 15.04
C PHE A 386 -14.14 6.43 16.06
N ARG A 387 -13.18 7.22 16.53
CA ARG A 387 -13.44 8.37 17.40
C ARG A 387 -14.27 9.49 16.73
N LEU A 388 -14.37 9.50 15.40
CA LEU A 388 -15.18 10.42 14.62
C LEU A 388 -16.40 9.73 13.99
N SER A 389 -16.68 8.48 14.35
CA SER A 389 -17.78 7.72 13.76
C SER A 389 -19.08 7.97 14.51
N LEU A 390 -20.19 7.97 13.76
CA LEU A 390 -21.53 8.18 14.26
C LEU A 390 -22.43 7.00 13.90
N ILE A 391 -23.36 6.67 14.80
CA ILE A 391 -24.47 5.76 14.52
C ILE A 391 -25.74 6.59 14.70
N HIS A 392 -26.44 6.82 13.58
CA HIS A 392 -27.72 7.52 13.60
C HIS A 392 -28.80 6.55 14.01
N ILE A 393 -29.39 6.79 15.19
CA ILE A 393 -30.53 6.02 15.68
C ILE A 393 -31.77 6.69 15.05
N SER A 394 -32.37 6.03 14.03
CA SER A 394 -33.69 6.41 13.56
C SER A 394 -34.69 6.14 14.70
N GLU A 395 -35.50 7.15 15.09
CA GLU A 395 -36.60 6.90 16.03
C GLU A 395 -37.46 5.75 15.52
N PRO A 396 -37.85 4.79 16.37
CA PRO A 396 -38.76 3.73 15.95
C PRO A 396 -40.03 4.38 15.45
N THR A 397 -40.41 4.10 14.21
CA THR A 397 -41.63 4.58 13.59
C THR A 397 -42.79 4.20 14.54
N ARG A 398 -43.35 5.18 15.20
CA ARG A 398 -44.55 4.94 16.02
C ARG A 398 -45.61 4.34 15.08
N LEU A 399 -45.88 3.06 15.24
CA LEU A 399 -47.06 2.42 14.65
C LEU A 399 -48.27 3.24 15.09
N ARG A 400 -48.80 4.09 14.17
CA ARG A 400 -50.09 4.66 14.34
C ARG A 400 -51.05 3.47 14.32
N ARG A 401 -51.56 3.09 15.53
CA ARG A 401 -52.76 2.26 15.60
C ARG A 401 -53.87 3.09 14.98
N ILE A 402 -54.44 2.62 13.90
CA ILE A 402 -55.75 3.02 13.36
C ILE A 402 -56.77 2.25 14.15
#